data_a1714163f1247631528dd8ab1144debd
#
_entry.id   a1714163f1247631528dd8ab1144debd
#
_cell.length_a   1.000
_cell.length_b   1.000
_cell.length_c   1.000
_cell.angle_alpha   90.00
_cell.angle_beta   90.00
_cell.angle_gamma   90.00
#
_symmetry.space_group_name_H-M   'P 1'
#
loop_
_entity.id
_entity.type
_entity.pdbx_description
1 polymer ?
#
loop_
_entity_poly.entity_id
_entity_poly.type
_entity_poly.pdbx_seq_one_letter_code
_entity_poly.pdbx_strand_id
1 'polypeptide(L)'
;MSYANVIEFRDAILDYLREEKRLYEEDIRRNYALSDAEKIEVGLLVKDAHITSSEQDVYDMAVTENFTKVRPGDLVSIMDNNTNKKYEATIIDNGTEAMQFKCKHELDVNSTFNIEVSEFVLLDSFIHLLESMDESSPGIYFLEELAQLAEPKKINKLAAGRIDTEGLISERLNTKQREACEAIAKLPSIYCIQGPPGTGKTDVLSCIATLFSENNMEVAIISKTHQAVNNALNKIRKYDDRGFVIKIGDELKGQELAKNIIRSDTYRQYTAERATLKKKADGRADIVGMTLQAAVINLGIMNKGFKPRVVIVDEAGQIPLTEASILGASGAGTIIFIGDDKQMPPIYHEAQVKHELSESIFKHLCSLYPDYETSLQETYRMNSEITSMVSRNFYEPYGEHIFSSDFSKDRILVIESANNVLSSEDSIIIENVSKENVWEENNPEEAEYIAGIIKDAINAGMKPDEIAVITPFRRQVRLIRETVKKEIDCELPLIDTVERLQGQDVDMIILSFATTSPIYYSKVKNFLLNRNRLNVMISRAKKKVLILKSDMINMELI
;
A
#
# COMPACT_ATOMS: atom_id res chain seq x y z
N MET A 1 7.19 15.09 -22.25
CA MET A 1 6.19 16.09 -22.74
C MET A 1 6.80 17.47 -22.72
N SER A 2 6.40 18.36 -23.60
CA SER A 2 6.84 19.75 -23.59
C SER A 2 5.57 20.61 -23.55
N TYR A 3 5.32 21.23 -22.43
CA TYR A 3 4.21 22.16 -22.23
C TYR A 3 4.72 23.59 -22.37
N ALA A 4 3.93 24.48 -22.97
CA ALA A 4 4.33 25.87 -23.16
C ALA A 4 4.28 26.69 -21.85
N ASN A 5 3.42 26.32 -20.94
CA ASN A 5 3.27 26.93 -19.62
C ASN A 5 2.58 25.95 -18.62
N VAL A 6 2.55 26.33 -17.35
CA VAL A 6 2.00 25.53 -16.27
C VAL A 6 0.49 25.31 -16.36
N ILE A 7 -0.24 26.26 -16.94
CA ILE A 7 -1.70 26.14 -17.12
C ILE A 7 -2.02 25.07 -18.15
N GLU A 8 -1.27 24.99 -19.24
CA GLU A 8 -1.40 23.93 -20.24
C GLU A 8 -1.16 22.53 -19.61
N PHE A 9 -0.14 22.41 -18.76
CA PHE A 9 0.11 21.16 -18.03
C PHE A 9 -1.02 20.81 -17.06
N ARG A 10 -1.50 21.79 -16.27
CA ARG A 10 -2.64 21.61 -15.37
C ARG A 10 -3.87 21.14 -16.14
N ASP A 11 -4.17 21.77 -17.28
CA ASP A 11 -5.34 21.45 -18.09
C ASP A 11 -5.23 20.05 -18.70
N ALA A 12 -4.02 19.60 -19.10
CA ALA A 12 -3.77 18.23 -19.53
C ALA A 12 -4.04 17.21 -18.40
N ILE A 13 -3.64 17.52 -17.17
CA ILE A 13 -3.97 16.68 -16.00
C ILE A 13 -5.49 16.65 -15.76
N LEU A 14 -6.16 17.80 -15.87
CA LEU A 14 -7.62 17.88 -15.70
C LEU A 14 -8.35 17.04 -16.74
N ASP A 15 -7.94 17.12 -18.00
CA ASP A 15 -8.55 16.34 -19.08
C ASP A 15 -8.33 14.82 -18.86
N TYR A 16 -7.13 14.43 -18.41
CA TYR A 16 -6.84 13.06 -18.04
C TYR A 16 -7.75 12.57 -16.91
N LEU A 17 -7.87 13.31 -15.80
CA LEU A 17 -8.70 12.93 -14.66
C LEU A 17 -10.19 12.88 -15.01
N ARG A 18 -10.68 13.78 -15.85
CA ARG A 18 -12.07 13.79 -16.34
C ARG A 18 -12.37 12.54 -17.18
N GLU A 19 -11.43 12.17 -18.07
CA GLU A 19 -11.57 10.97 -18.88
C GLU A 19 -11.50 9.70 -18.02
N GLU A 20 -10.60 9.64 -17.05
CA GLU A 20 -10.50 8.50 -16.12
C GLU A 20 -11.80 8.36 -15.31
N LYS A 21 -12.35 9.47 -14.80
CA LYS A 21 -13.65 9.48 -14.13
C LYS A 21 -14.75 8.94 -15.04
N ARG A 22 -14.83 9.42 -16.28
CA ARG A 22 -15.83 8.97 -17.26
C ARG A 22 -15.77 7.46 -17.51
N LEU A 23 -14.55 6.91 -17.65
CA LEU A 23 -14.31 5.49 -17.86
C LEU A 23 -14.75 4.65 -16.65
N TYR A 24 -14.38 5.07 -15.44
CA TYR A 24 -14.84 4.39 -14.21
C TYR A 24 -16.36 4.44 -14.05
N GLU A 25 -16.99 5.58 -14.35
CA GLU A 25 -18.47 5.68 -14.32
C GLU A 25 -19.15 4.77 -15.36
N GLU A 26 -18.53 4.55 -16.51
CA GLU A 26 -19.00 3.59 -17.50
C GLU A 26 -18.88 2.15 -17.00
N ASP A 27 -17.75 1.81 -16.36
CA ASP A 27 -17.58 0.49 -15.75
C ASP A 27 -18.58 0.24 -14.62
N ILE A 28 -18.81 1.22 -13.76
CA ILE A 28 -19.84 1.15 -12.72
C ILE A 28 -21.23 0.88 -13.35
N ARG A 29 -21.60 1.60 -14.42
CA ARG A 29 -22.87 1.36 -15.11
C ARG A 29 -22.96 -0.05 -15.70
N ARG A 30 -21.87 -0.56 -16.31
CA ARG A 30 -21.80 -1.95 -16.79
C ARG A 30 -21.95 -2.95 -15.65
N ASN A 31 -21.27 -2.72 -14.53
CA ASN A 31 -21.33 -3.57 -13.36
C ASN A 31 -22.73 -3.63 -12.75
N TYR A 32 -23.46 -2.53 -12.74
CA TYR A 32 -24.87 -2.53 -12.31
C TYR A 32 -25.78 -3.38 -13.22
N ALA A 33 -25.46 -3.48 -14.50
CA ALA A 33 -26.23 -4.27 -15.47
C ALA A 33 -25.92 -5.78 -15.43
N LEU A 34 -24.88 -6.22 -14.71
CA LEU A 34 -24.54 -7.63 -14.53
C LEU A 34 -25.65 -8.38 -13.78
N SER A 35 -25.82 -9.65 -14.11
CA SER A 35 -26.63 -10.57 -13.29
C SER A 35 -26.02 -10.77 -11.90
N ASP A 36 -26.82 -11.21 -10.94
CA ASP A 36 -26.32 -11.49 -9.59
C ASP A 36 -25.16 -12.49 -9.59
N ALA A 37 -25.23 -13.54 -10.42
CA ALA A 37 -24.16 -14.54 -10.52
C ALA A 37 -22.85 -13.91 -11.01
N GLU A 38 -22.91 -13.06 -12.03
CA GLU A 38 -21.73 -12.33 -12.52
C GLU A 38 -21.21 -11.35 -11.47
N LYS A 39 -22.10 -10.62 -10.76
CA LYS A 39 -21.69 -9.71 -9.66
C LYS A 39 -20.98 -10.45 -8.54
N ILE A 40 -21.43 -11.65 -8.18
CA ILE A 40 -20.75 -12.49 -7.18
C ILE A 40 -19.36 -12.87 -7.68
N GLU A 41 -19.26 -13.34 -8.93
CA GLU A 41 -17.99 -13.80 -9.51
C GLU A 41 -16.94 -12.67 -9.56
N VAL A 42 -17.35 -11.45 -9.91
CA VAL A 42 -16.42 -10.28 -9.94
C VAL A 42 -16.22 -9.63 -8.57
N GLY A 43 -16.93 -10.10 -7.52
CA GLY A 43 -16.77 -9.63 -6.15
C GLY A 43 -17.48 -8.31 -5.84
N LEU A 44 -18.58 -8.03 -6.49
CA LEU A 44 -19.42 -6.85 -6.25
C LEU A 44 -20.66 -7.13 -5.39
N LEU A 45 -21.01 -8.39 -5.20
CA LEU A 45 -22.19 -8.82 -4.47
C LEU A 45 -21.88 -10.04 -3.59
N VAL A 46 -22.32 -10.01 -2.35
CA VAL A 46 -22.48 -11.18 -1.48
C VAL A 46 -23.95 -11.39 -1.23
N LYS A 47 -24.47 -12.61 -1.44
CA LYS A 47 -25.89 -12.93 -1.25
C LYS A 47 -26.13 -13.71 0.03
N ASP A 48 -27.36 -13.54 0.52
CA ASP A 48 -27.94 -14.36 1.59
C ASP A 48 -27.08 -14.42 2.87
N ALA A 49 -26.36 -13.33 3.17
CA ALA A 49 -25.67 -13.17 4.43
C ALA A 49 -26.67 -13.18 5.60
N HIS A 50 -26.34 -13.81 6.71
CA HIS A 50 -27.21 -13.84 7.88
C HIS A 50 -26.44 -13.45 9.14
N ILE A 51 -27.08 -12.69 10.03
CA ILE A 51 -26.50 -12.19 11.27
C ILE A 51 -26.26 -13.38 12.22
N THR A 52 -25.04 -13.52 12.67
CA THR A 52 -24.63 -14.55 13.67
C THR A 52 -24.49 -13.96 15.06
N SER A 53 -24.08 -12.71 15.15
CA SER A 53 -24.05 -11.95 16.40
C SER A 53 -24.23 -10.46 16.15
N SER A 54 -24.67 -9.72 17.18
CA SER A 54 -24.74 -8.26 17.12
C SER A 54 -24.44 -7.67 18.50
N GLU A 55 -23.61 -6.64 18.52
CA GLU A 55 -23.33 -5.85 19.72
C GLU A 55 -23.37 -4.35 19.35
N GLN A 56 -24.35 -3.63 19.93
CA GLN A 56 -24.63 -2.24 19.62
C GLN A 56 -24.88 -2.03 18.11
N ASP A 57 -23.98 -1.30 17.43
CA ASP A 57 -24.04 -1.01 16.00
C ASP A 57 -23.11 -1.91 15.14
N VAL A 58 -22.53 -2.95 15.76
CA VAL A 58 -21.65 -3.92 15.10
C VAL A 58 -22.38 -5.24 14.88
N TYR A 59 -22.28 -5.78 13.68
CA TYR A 59 -22.93 -7.01 13.23
C TYR A 59 -21.92 -7.98 12.63
N ASP A 60 -21.90 -9.21 13.12
CA ASP A 60 -21.22 -10.32 12.47
C ASP A 60 -22.20 -11.04 11.56
N MET A 61 -21.83 -11.25 10.32
CA MET A 61 -22.65 -11.97 9.34
C MET A 61 -21.87 -13.14 8.75
N ALA A 62 -22.47 -14.32 8.79
CA ALA A 62 -21.96 -15.45 8.03
C ALA A 62 -22.33 -15.30 6.55
N VAL A 63 -21.39 -15.66 5.68
CA VAL A 63 -21.50 -15.59 4.23
C VAL A 63 -21.06 -16.91 3.60
N THR A 64 -21.70 -17.30 2.48
CA THR A 64 -21.37 -18.56 1.80
C THR A 64 -20.33 -18.40 0.72
N GLU A 65 -20.37 -17.27 -0.03
CA GLU A 65 -19.44 -16.95 -1.10
C GLU A 65 -19.07 -15.47 -1.03
N ASN A 66 -17.83 -15.19 -0.63
CA ASN A 66 -17.33 -13.82 -0.55
C ASN A 66 -16.08 -13.65 -1.42
N PHE A 67 -16.26 -13.05 -2.59
CA PHE A 67 -15.18 -12.67 -3.50
C PHE A 67 -14.89 -11.17 -3.48
N THR A 68 -15.48 -10.42 -2.54
CA THR A 68 -15.35 -8.97 -2.48
C THR A 68 -13.92 -8.52 -2.17
N LYS A 69 -13.56 -7.37 -2.71
CA LYS A 69 -12.26 -6.71 -2.51
C LYS A 69 -12.29 -5.66 -1.40
N VAL A 70 -13.41 -5.54 -0.70
CA VAL A 70 -13.59 -4.53 0.34
C VAL A 70 -12.61 -4.73 1.50
N ARG A 71 -12.24 -3.62 2.10
CA ARG A 71 -11.27 -3.56 3.21
C ARG A 71 -11.95 -2.96 4.45
N PRO A 72 -11.42 -3.19 5.65
CA PRO A 72 -11.86 -2.47 6.83
C PRO A 72 -11.93 -0.97 6.59
N GLY A 73 -13.09 -0.39 6.91
CA GLY A 73 -13.44 1.01 6.68
C GLY A 73 -14.02 1.34 5.30
N ASP A 74 -14.18 0.40 4.37
CA ASP A 74 -14.90 0.63 3.14
C ASP A 74 -16.41 0.64 3.38
N LEU A 75 -17.12 1.45 2.59
CA LEU A 75 -18.58 1.51 2.62
C LEU A 75 -19.17 0.45 1.73
N VAL A 76 -20.23 -0.17 2.22
CA VAL A 76 -21.07 -1.12 1.47
C VAL A 76 -22.54 -0.78 1.66
N SER A 77 -23.36 -1.24 0.72
CA SER A 77 -24.81 -1.20 0.85
C SER A 77 -25.31 -2.57 1.28
N ILE A 78 -26.00 -2.65 2.41
CA ILE A 78 -26.64 -3.87 2.91
C ILE A 78 -28.12 -3.79 2.60
N MET A 79 -28.66 -4.72 1.82
CA MET A 79 -30.06 -4.81 1.46
C MET A 79 -30.72 -5.97 2.21
N ASP A 80 -31.72 -5.66 3.00
CA ASP A 80 -32.59 -6.65 3.66
C ASP A 80 -33.49 -7.32 2.63
N ASN A 81 -33.37 -8.63 2.46
CA ASN A 81 -34.09 -9.42 1.47
C ASN A 81 -35.60 -9.53 1.77
N ASN A 82 -36.01 -9.37 3.05
CA ASN A 82 -37.41 -9.44 3.44
C ASN A 82 -38.15 -8.12 3.20
N THR A 83 -37.48 -7.00 3.43
CA THR A 83 -38.11 -5.67 3.38
C THR A 83 -37.70 -4.83 2.16
N ASN A 84 -36.67 -5.26 1.42
CA ASN A 84 -36.00 -4.52 0.34
C ASN A 84 -35.43 -3.15 0.79
N LYS A 85 -35.23 -2.94 2.09
CA LYS A 85 -34.59 -1.72 2.59
C LYS A 85 -33.08 -1.82 2.41
N LYS A 86 -32.49 -0.70 1.98
CA LYS A 86 -31.04 -0.55 1.87
C LYS A 86 -30.50 0.27 3.04
N TYR A 87 -29.36 -0.15 3.58
CA TYR A 87 -28.65 0.49 4.66
C TYR A 87 -27.19 0.67 4.24
N GLU A 88 -26.61 1.80 4.60
CA GLU A 88 -25.15 1.98 4.51
C GLU A 88 -24.47 1.38 5.73
N ALA A 89 -23.41 0.64 5.49
CA ALA A 89 -22.58 0.08 6.54
C ALA A 89 -21.09 0.21 6.21
N THR A 90 -20.27 0.20 7.24
CA THR A 90 -18.81 0.24 7.12
C THR A 90 -18.25 -1.14 7.44
N ILE A 91 -17.38 -1.66 6.60
CA ILE A 91 -16.68 -2.94 6.84
C ILE A 91 -15.74 -2.77 8.04
N ILE A 92 -15.82 -3.68 9.00
CA ILE A 92 -14.84 -3.82 10.10
C ILE A 92 -13.87 -4.96 9.76
N ASP A 93 -14.40 -6.11 9.32
CA ASP A 93 -13.61 -7.24 8.87
C ASP A 93 -14.25 -7.91 7.66
N ASN A 94 -13.43 -8.46 6.76
CA ASN A 94 -13.86 -9.08 5.50
C ASN A 94 -13.22 -10.46 5.34
N GLY A 95 -13.76 -11.44 6.04
CA GLY A 95 -13.39 -12.85 5.92
C GLY A 95 -14.12 -13.55 4.76
N THR A 96 -13.68 -14.76 4.43
CA THR A 96 -14.28 -15.58 3.36
C THR A 96 -15.61 -16.22 3.74
N GLU A 97 -15.80 -16.52 5.03
CA GLU A 97 -17.00 -17.20 5.57
C GLU A 97 -17.80 -16.29 6.51
N ALA A 98 -17.21 -15.18 6.94
CA ALA A 98 -17.84 -14.19 7.81
C ALA A 98 -17.37 -12.79 7.45
N MET A 99 -18.25 -11.82 7.64
CA MET A 99 -17.96 -10.39 7.48
C MET A 99 -18.47 -9.66 8.73
N GLN A 100 -17.74 -8.63 9.16
CA GLN A 100 -18.15 -7.78 10.27
C GLN A 100 -18.39 -6.36 9.78
N PHE A 101 -19.49 -5.76 10.21
CA PHE A 101 -19.95 -4.45 9.77
C PHE A 101 -20.30 -3.56 10.94
N LYS A 102 -20.10 -2.27 10.77
CA LYS A 102 -20.72 -1.23 11.58
C LYS A 102 -21.87 -0.60 10.82
N CYS A 103 -23.09 -0.70 11.35
CA CYS A 103 -24.29 -0.10 10.78
C CYS A 103 -25.03 0.71 11.86
N LYS A 104 -25.32 1.98 11.57
CA LYS A 104 -26.04 2.87 12.49
C LYS A 104 -27.52 2.53 12.64
N HIS A 105 -28.04 1.70 11.76
CA HIS A 105 -29.45 1.27 11.76
C HIS A 105 -29.55 -0.12 12.38
N GLU A 106 -30.63 -0.34 13.13
CA GLU A 106 -30.94 -1.66 13.66
C GLU A 106 -31.36 -2.61 12.51
N LEU A 107 -30.65 -3.73 12.39
CA LEU A 107 -30.91 -4.76 11.40
C LEU A 107 -31.72 -5.90 12.03
N ASP A 108 -32.69 -6.44 11.28
CA ASP A 108 -33.47 -7.58 11.76
C ASP A 108 -32.63 -8.87 11.73
N VAL A 109 -32.36 -9.44 12.89
CA VAL A 109 -31.55 -10.67 13.05
C VAL A 109 -32.15 -11.90 12.37
N ASN A 110 -33.44 -11.87 12.03
CA ASN A 110 -34.12 -12.95 11.34
C ASN A 110 -34.15 -12.78 9.81
N SER A 111 -33.64 -11.68 9.30
CA SER A 111 -33.53 -11.42 7.86
C SER A 111 -32.26 -12.02 7.29
N THR A 112 -32.29 -12.26 5.98
CA THR A 112 -31.07 -12.43 5.16
C THR A 112 -30.75 -11.13 4.43
N PHE A 113 -29.49 -10.93 4.07
CA PHE A 113 -29.02 -9.68 3.52
C PHE A 113 -28.18 -9.92 2.27
N ASN A 114 -28.36 -9.04 1.29
CA ASN A 114 -27.42 -8.92 0.19
C ASN A 114 -26.50 -7.73 0.45
N ILE A 115 -25.21 -7.95 0.26
CA ILE A 115 -24.18 -6.93 0.50
C ILE A 115 -23.62 -6.52 -0.86
N GLU A 116 -23.92 -5.30 -1.28
CA GLU A 116 -23.40 -4.71 -2.52
C GLU A 116 -22.21 -3.81 -2.21
N VAL A 117 -21.12 -4.02 -2.93
CA VAL A 117 -19.94 -3.15 -2.85
C VAL A 117 -20.31 -1.80 -3.47
N SER A 118 -20.13 -0.73 -2.69
CA SER A 118 -20.32 0.63 -3.18
C SER A 118 -19.07 1.04 -3.96
N GLU A 119 -19.18 1.07 -5.30
CA GLU A 119 -18.12 1.62 -6.14
C GLU A 119 -18.23 3.15 -6.12
N PHE A 120 -17.16 3.81 -5.69
CA PHE A 120 -17.12 5.25 -5.52
C PHE A 120 -15.90 5.86 -6.22
N VAL A 121 -16.14 6.87 -7.06
CA VAL A 121 -15.10 7.60 -7.79
C VAL A 121 -14.83 8.93 -7.08
N LEU A 122 -13.70 9.03 -6.40
CA LEU A 122 -13.31 10.22 -5.61
C LEU A 122 -12.62 11.31 -6.44
N LEU A 123 -12.57 11.20 -7.77
CA LEU A 123 -11.81 12.11 -8.63
C LEU A 123 -12.34 13.55 -8.66
N ASP A 124 -13.62 13.77 -8.32
CA ASP A 124 -14.21 15.12 -8.29
C ASP A 124 -13.46 16.09 -7.38
N SER A 125 -13.05 15.63 -6.21
CA SER A 125 -12.32 16.48 -5.27
C SER A 125 -10.94 16.87 -5.80
N PHE A 126 -10.25 15.99 -6.54
CA PHE A 126 -8.98 16.28 -7.20
C PHE A 126 -9.18 17.28 -8.33
N ILE A 127 -10.19 17.07 -9.18
CA ILE A 127 -10.54 17.95 -10.29
C ILE A 127 -10.85 19.36 -9.75
N HIS A 128 -11.75 19.50 -8.77
CA HIS A 128 -12.10 20.79 -8.20
C HIS A 128 -10.91 21.53 -7.59
N LEU A 129 -10.01 20.80 -6.90
CA LEU A 129 -8.83 21.42 -6.33
C LEU A 129 -7.89 21.97 -7.41
N LEU A 130 -7.62 21.18 -8.46
CA LEU A 130 -6.80 21.61 -9.60
C LEU A 130 -7.43 22.77 -10.38
N GLU A 131 -8.75 22.73 -10.62
CA GLU A 131 -9.48 23.83 -11.24
C GLU A 131 -9.36 25.15 -10.46
N SER A 132 -9.24 25.07 -9.14
CA SER A 132 -9.06 26.23 -8.27
C SER A 132 -7.64 26.82 -8.28
N MET A 133 -6.67 26.12 -8.84
CA MET A 133 -5.27 26.56 -8.91
C MET A 133 -5.04 27.43 -10.15
N ASP A 134 -4.55 28.63 -9.94
CA ASP A 134 -4.13 29.59 -10.95
C ASP A 134 -2.66 29.98 -10.79
N GLU A 135 -2.13 30.85 -11.67
CA GLU A 135 -0.74 31.30 -11.62
C GLU A 135 -0.33 31.99 -10.33
N SER A 136 -1.29 32.48 -9.53
CA SER A 136 -1.06 33.13 -8.23
C SER A 136 -1.12 32.14 -7.05
N SER A 137 -1.53 30.92 -7.29
CA SER A 137 -1.75 29.91 -6.26
C SER A 137 -0.43 29.43 -5.62
N PRO A 138 -0.36 29.25 -4.31
CA PRO A 138 0.89 28.83 -3.63
C PRO A 138 1.50 27.55 -4.16
N GLY A 139 0.68 26.67 -4.74
CA GLY A 139 1.12 25.37 -5.25
C GLY A 139 1.55 25.36 -6.72
N ILE A 140 1.43 26.48 -7.42
CA ILE A 140 1.65 26.50 -8.86
C ILE A 140 3.09 26.14 -9.23
N TYR A 141 4.07 26.57 -8.42
CA TYR A 141 5.48 26.26 -8.66
C TYR A 141 5.77 24.75 -8.62
N PHE A 142 5.00 23.98 -7.84
CA PHE A 142 5.14 22.52 -7.83
C PHE A 142 4.68 21.92 -9.18
N LEU A 143 3.62 22.44 -9.77
CA LEU A 143 3.20 22.06 -11.13
C LEU A 143 4.24 22.48 -12.18
N GLU A 144 4.91 23.63 -12.01
CA GLU A 144 6.02 24.04 -12.88
C GLU A 144 7.19 23.06 -12.80
N GLU A 145 7.53 22.58 -11.60
CA GLU A 145 8.57 21.57 -11.40
C GLU A 145 8.15 20.22 -12.01
N LEU A 146 6.90 19.79 -11.84
CA LEU A 146 6.38 18.57 -12.48
C LEU A 146 6.36 18.67 -14.01
N ALA A 147 6.08 19.82 -14.58
CA ALA A 147 6.09 20.07 -16.02
C ALA A 147 7.49 20.31 -16.60
N GLN A 148 8.54 20.28 -15.78
CA GLN A 148 9.92 20.64 -16.14
C GLN A 148 10.04 22.08 -16.67
N LEU A 149 9.15 22.97 -16.23
CA LEU A 149 9.19 24.41 -16.54
C LEU A 149 10.05 25.19 -15.53
N ALA A 150 10.34 24.59 -14.39
CA ALA A 150 11.23 25.12 -13.36
C ALA A 150 12.08 24.00 -12.76
N GLU A 151 13.31 24.33 -12.36
CA GLU A 151 14.17 23.42 -11.60
C GLU A 151 13.79 23.41 -10.11
N PRO A 152 13.97 22.28 -9.38
CA PRO A 152 13.74 22.23 -7.95
C PRO A 152 14.53 23.28 -7.20
N LYS A 153 13.82 24.09 -6.41
CA LYS A 153 14.44 25.22 -5.69
C LYS A 153 15.03 24.73 -4.37
N LYS A 154 16.18 25.29 -4.00
CA LYS A 154 16.67 25.19 -2.63
C LYS A 154 16.03 26.33 -1.83
N ILE A 155 15.23 25.99 -0.81
CA ILE A 155 14.61 27.00 0.05
C ILE A 155 15.72 27.83 0.70
N ASN A 156 15.52 29.15 0.71
CA ASN A 156 16.52 30.09 1.21
C ASN A 156 16.81 29.81 2.69
N LYS A 157 18.04 29.43 3.00
CA LYS A 157 18.52 29.07 4.35
C LYS A 157 18.24 30.13 5.40
N LEU A 158 18.10 31.41 5.02
CA LEU A 158 17.80 32.51 5.93
C LEU A 158 16.37 32.49 6.48
N ALA A 159 15.43 31.89 5.76
CA ALA A 159 14.02 31.78 6.20
C ALA A 159 13.73 30.53 7.04
N ALA A 160 14.59 29.51 6.98
CA ALA A 160 14.37 28.20 7.60
C ALA A 160 15.12 28.00 8.93
N GLY A 161 16.08 28.89 9.25
CA GLY A 161 17.01 28.61 10.35
C GLY A 161 18.03 27.49 9.98
N ARG A 162 18.96 27.22 10.85
CA ARG A 162 19.86 26.05 10.72
C ARG A 162 19.15 24.85 11.35
N ILE A 163 18.82 23.85 10.52
CA ILE A 163 18.28 22.59 11.06
C ILE A 163 19.41 21.90 11.83
N ASP A 164 19.17 21.65 13.10
CA ASP A 164 20.11 20.92 13.95
C ASP A 164 19.95 19.42 13.66
N THR A 165 20.98 18.83 13.07
CA THR A 165 21.03 17.41 12.72
C THR A 165 21.83 16.57 13.72
N GLU A 166 22.51 17.21 14.70
CA GLU A 166 23.53 16.54 15.52
C GLU A 166 23.01 15.48 16.50
N GLY A 167 21.74 15.42 16.80
CA GLY A 167 21.22 14.46 17.79
C GLY A 167 20.45 13.27 17.24
N LEU A 168 19.84 13.42 16.08
CA LEU A 168 18.86 12.47 15.53
C LEU A 168 19.42 11.50 14.50
N ILE A 169 20.47 11.91 13.79
CA ILE A 169 20.98 11.18 12.61
C ILE A 169 22.02 10.11 12.98
N SER A 170 22.52 10.08 14.23
CA SER A 170 23.86 9.54 14.48
C SER A 170 23.99 8.01 14.59
N GLU A 171 23.09 7.28 15.26
CA GLU A 171 23.43 5.88 15.62
C GLU A 171 22.51 4.78 15.05
N ARG A 172 21.35 5.14 14.52
CA ARG A 172 20.32 4.18 14.07
C ARG A 172 20.25 4.01 12.57
N LEU A 173 20.81 4.95 11.81
CA LEU A 173 20.74 4.98 10.36
C LEU A 173 22.09 4.56 9.75
N ASN A 174 22.03 3.76 8.68
CA ASN A 174 23.21 3.44 7.87
C ASN A 174 23.65 4.67 7.03
N THR A 175 24.76 4.53 6.32
CA THR A 175 25.36 5.64 5.56
C THR A 175 24.39 6.25 4.56
N LYS A 176 23.69 5.42 3.75
CA LYS A 176 22.75 5.92 2.73
C LYS A 176 21.50 6.56 3.33
N GLN A 177 21.01 6.02 4.41
CA GLN A 177 19.90 6.62 5.16
C GLN A 177 20.28 7.98 5.75
N ARG A 178 21.51 8.12 6.27
CA ARG A 178 22.04 9.41 6.77
C ARG A 178 22.22 10.43 5.64
N GLU A 179 22.81 10.01 4.51
CA GLU A 179 22.95 10.86 3.32
C GLU A 179 21.60 11.45 2.89
N ALA A 180 20.53 10.62 2.85
CA ALA A 180 19.19 11.09 2.54
C ALA A 180 18.68 12.15 3.53
N CYS A 181 18.82 11.90 4.84
CA CYS A 181 18.41 12.85 5.87
C CYS A 181 19.18 14.17 5.78
N GLU A 182 20.50 14.12 5.54
CA GLU A 182 21.35 15.29 5.40
C GLU A 182 21.02 16.11 4.14
N ALA A 183 20.69 15.44 3.02
CA ALA A 183 20.29 16.10 1.81
C ALA A 183 18.96 16.85 2.00
N ILE A 184 17.99 16.21 2.66
CA ILE A 184 16.67 16.75 2.94
C ILE A 184 16.73 17.89 3.96
N ALA A 185 17.65 17.83 4.94
CA ALA A 185 17.87 18.92 5.90
C ALA A 185 18.33 20.24 5.23
N LYS A 186 18.76 20.20 3.97
CA LYS A 186 19.05 21.38 3.14
C LYS A 186 17.78 22.04 2.57
N LEU A 187 16.60 21.46 2.81
CA LEU A 187 15.30 21.92 2.39
C LEU A 187 15.18 22.13 0.85
N PRO A 188 15.38 21.10 0.03
CA PRO A 188 15.02 21.18 -1.38
C PRO A 188 13.48 21.26 -1.52
N SER A 189 12.97 21.88 -2.60
CA SER A 189 11.53 21.88 -2.85
C SER A 189 10.97 20.49 -3.10
N ILE A 190 11.75 19.63 -3.80
CA ILE A 190 11.45 18.23 -4.09
C ILE A 190 12.66 17.38 -3.71
N TYR A 191 12.41 16.20 -3.14
CA TYR A 191 13.43 15.18 -2.93
C TYR A 191 12.83 13.78 -2.98
N CYS A 192 13.54 12.84 -3.62
CA CYS A 192 13.13 11.44 -3.74
C CYS A 192 14.03 10.52 -2.92
N ILE A 193 13.44 9.51 -2.28
CA ILE A 193 14.17 8.41 -1.63
C ILE A 193 13.71 7.11 -2.26
N GLN A 194 14.54 6.55 -3.12
CA GLN A 194 14.36 5.19 -3.65
C GLN A 194 14.70 4.20 -2.55
N GLY A 195 13.73 3.41 -2.15
CA GLY A 195 13.90 2.46 -1.07
C GLY A 195 13.44 1.06 -1.45
N PRO A 196 14.34 0.21 -1.93
CA PRO A 196 14.07 -1.21 -2.15
C PRO A 196 13.48 -1.92 -0.93
N PRO A 197 12.98 -3.16 -1.07
CA PRO A 197 12.36 -3.90 0.02
C PRO A 197 13.27 -4.06 1.23
N GLY A 198 12.77 -3.74 2.42
CA GLY A 198 13.49 -3.95 3.68
C GLY A 198 14.64 -2.98 3.95
N THR A 199 14.81 -1.91 3.16
CA THR A 199 15.90 -0.93 3.34
C THR A 199 15.64 0.14 4.40
N GLY A 200 14.53 0.03 5.14
CA GLY A 200 14.25 0.93 6.26
C GLY A 200 13.64 2.28 5.85
N LYS A 201 12.88 2.35 4.74
CA LYS A 201 12.13 3.56 4.32
C LYS A 201 11.40 4.24 5.47
N THR A 202 10.66 3.46 6.26
CA THR A 202 9.87 3.99 7.39
C THR A 202 10.74 4.49 8.53
N ASP A 203 11.97 3.96 8.70
CA ASP A 203 12.94 4.48 9.67
C ASP A 203 13.45 5.86 9.25
N VAL A 204 13.81 6.00 7.97
CA VAL A 204 14.21 7.27 7.37
C VAL A 204 13.09 8.30 7.46
N LEU A 205 11.86 7.92 7.07
CA LEU A 205 10.66 8.76 7.18
C LEU A 205 10.48 9.28 8.61
N SER A 206 10.56 8.36 9.60
CA SER A 206 10.37 8.70 11.01
C SER A 206 11.43 9.66 11.51
N CYS A 207 12.68 9.45 11.12
CA CYS A 207 13.78 10.34 11.45
C CYS A 207 13.57 11.75 10.87
N ILE A 208 13.22 11.83 9.58
CA ILE A 208 12.96 13.10 8.89
C ILE A 208 11.80 13.85 9.54
N ALA A 209 10.68 13.17 9.78
CA ALA A 209 9.49 13.77 10.40
C ALA A 209 9.80 14.32 11.81
N THR A 210 10.54 13.57 12.62
CA THR A 210 10.95 13.99 13.95
C THR A 210 11.92 15.16 13.89
N LEU A 211 12.91 15.11 13.00
CA LEU A 211 13.89 16.19 12.79
C LEU A 211 13.20 17.53 12.49
N PHE A 212 12.23 17.55 11.58
CA PHE A 212 11.50 18.77 11.24
C PHE A 212 10.59 19.24 12.38
N SER A 213 9.89 18.32 13.05
CA SER A 213 9.06 18.64 14.22
C SER A 213 9.88 19.27 15.36
N GLU A 214 11.08 18.77 15.64
CA GLU A 214 12.03 19.32 16.62
C GLU A 214 12.52 20.72 16.25
N ASN A 215 12.65 20.98 14.96
CA ASN A 215 13.01 22.30 14.44
C ASN A 215 11.77 23.22 14.23
N ASN A 216 10.67 22.91 14.90
CA ASN A 216 9.41 23.69 14.89
C ASN A 216 8.80 23.86 13.49
N MET A 217 8.93 22.83 12.66
CA MET A 217 8.33 22.77 11.32
C MET A 217 7.20 21.73 11.32
N GLU A 218 6.00 22.16 10.97
CA GLU A 218 4.85 21.28 10.84
C GLU A 218 5.03 20.31 9.67
N VAL A 219 4.75 19.03 9.92
CA VAL A 219 4.95 17.93 8.97
C VAL A 219 3.64 17.28 8.63
N ALA A 220 3.34 17.12 7.34
CA ALA A 220 2.28 16.24 6.86
C ALA A 220 2.89 14.93 6.33
N ILE A 221 2.34 13.79 6.75
CA ILE A 221 2.66 12.47 6.20
C ILE A 221 1.47 12.01 5.37
N ILE A 222 1.69 11.75 4.10
CA ILE A 222 0.64 11.37 3.15
C ILE A 222 1.00 10.03 2.52
N SER A 223 0.02 9.15 2.38
CA SER A 223 0.17 7.90 1.62
C SER A 223 -1.15 7.52 0.96
N LYS A 224 -1.12 6.56 0.04
CA LYS A 224 -2.34 6.04 -0.60
C LYS A 224 -3.21 5.22 0.35
N THR A 225 -2.61 4.54 1.32
CA THR A 225 -3.30 3.62 2.23
C THR A 225 -3.25 4.05 3.68
N HIS A 226 -4.31 3.75 4.43
CA HIS A 226 -4.33 3.97 5.88
C HIS A 226 -3.24 3.17 6.60
N GLN A 227 -2.96 1.94 6.14
CA GLN A 227 -1.93 1.07 6.70
C GLN A 227 -0.55 1.71 6.65
N ALA A 228 -0.15 2.27 5.51
CA ALA A 228 1.16 2.93 5.38
C ALA A 228 1.26 4.15 6.31
N VAL A 229 0.19 4.97 6.36
CA VAL A 229 0.14 6.11 7.30
C VAL A 229 0.24 5.64 8.74
N ASN A 230 -0.53 4.60 9.15
CA ASN A 230 -0.51 4.07 10.50
C ASN A 230 0.89 3.54 10.87
N ASN A 231 1.52 2.79 9.97
CA ASN A 231 2.88 2.27 10.15
C ASN A 231 3.89 3.41 10.37
N ALA A 232 3.82 4.47 9.57
CA ALA A 232 4.69 5.64 9.72
C ALA A 232 4.49 6.33 11.07
N LEU A 233 3.24 6.61 11.47
CA LEU A 233 2.92 7.26 12.73
C LEU A 233 3.29 6.41 13.94
N ASN A 234 3.03 5.09 13.91
CA ASN A 234 3.43 4.16 14.95
C ASN A 234 4.96 4.09 15.09
N LYS A 235 5.68 4.13 13.95
CA LYS A 235 7.14 4.13 13.95
C LYS A 235 7.70 5.39 14.59
N ILE A 236 7.13 6.56 14.31
CA ILE A 236 7.49 7.83 14.97
C ILE A 236 7.28 7.70 16.48
N ARG A 237 6.13 7.20 16.91
CA ARG A 237 5.81 7.04 18.35
C ARG A 237 6.68 6.01 19.06
N LYS A 238 7.19 5.04 18.35
CA LYS A 238 8.15 4.07 18.90
C LYS A 238 9.46 4.73 19.29
N TYR A 239 9.87 5.76 18.55
CA TYR A 239 11.16 6.44 18.78
C TYR A 239 11.03 7.73 19.59
N ASP A 240 9.89 8.40 19.49
CA ASP A 240 9.66 9.66 20.19
C ASP A 240 8.18 9.78 20.63
N ASP A 241 7.97 9.90 21.94
CA ASP A 241 6.63 10.06 22.54
C ASP A 241 6.25 11.53 22.77
N ARG A 242 7.14 12.48 22.45
CA ARG A 242 6.96 13.91 22.61
C ARG A 242 6.16 14.52 21.44
N GLY A 243 5.69 15.74 21.62
CA GLY A 243 4.92 16.48 20.62
C GLY A 243 3.56 15.87 20.31
N PHE A 244 2.87 16.43 19.34
CA PHE A 244 1.59 15.92 18.84
C PHE A 244 1.79 15.13 17.55
N VAL A 245 1.37 13.87 17.55
CA VAL A 245 1.25 13.02 16.36
C VAL A 245 -0.22 12.69 16.19
N ILE A 246 -0.75 13.02 15.03
CA ILE A 246 -2.17 13.03 14.74
C ILE A 246 -2.45 12.18 13.50
N LYS A 247 -3.50 11.37 13.55
CA LYS A 247 -4.08 10.70 12.40
C LYS A 247 -5.38 11.38 12.01
N ILE A 248 -5.50 11.83 10.77
CA ILE A 248 -6.75 12.33 10.18
C ILE A 248 -7.36 11.24 9.30
N GLY A 249 -8.65 10.98 9.51
CA GLY A 249 -9.47 10.01 8.77
C GLY A 249 -10.27 9.12 9.69
N ASP A 250 -11.14 8.29 9.09
CA ASP A 250 -12.10 7.44 9.77
C ASP A 250 -11.47 6.66 10.95
N GLU A 251 -12.15 6.69 12.09
CA GLU A 251 -11.72 6.05 13.34
C GLU A 251 -11.52 4.54 13.19
N LEU A 252 -12.36 3.86 12.42
CA LEU A 252 -12.27 2.43 12.16
C LEU A 252 -10.98 2.05 11.42
N LYS A 253 -10.50 2.94 10.56
CA LYS A 253 -9.23 2.77 9.81
C LYS A 253 -7.98 3.11 10.65
N GLY A 254 -8.15 3.39 11.93
CA GLY A 254 -7.08 3.70 12.88
C GLY A 254 -6.85 2.66 13.97
N GLN A 255 -7.50 1.49 13.93
CA GLN A 255 -7.48 0.49 15.01
C GLN A 255 -6.07 0.03 15.42
N GLU A 256 -5.13 -0.05 14.46
CA GLU A 256 -3.75 -0.47 14.71
C GLU A 256 -2.83 0.65 15.22
N LEU A 257 -3.35 1.83 15.53
CA LEU A 257 -2.57 2.96 16.00
C LEU A 257 -2.20 2.83 17.48
N ALA A 258 -1.00 3.28 17.82
CA ALA A 258 -0.55 3.39 19.19
C ALA A 258 -1.47 4.36 19.99
N LYS A 259 -1.67 4.04 21.29
CA LYS A 259 -2.62 4.77 22.16
C LYS A 259 -2.30 6.27 22.35
N ASN A 260 -1.05 6.66 22.14
CA ASN A 260 -0.58 8.04 22.26
C ASN A 260 -0.62 8.84 20.95
N ILE A 261 -1.23 8.29 19.89
CA ILE A 261 -1.54 9.00 18.65
C ILE A 261 -2.95 9.55 18.75
N ILE A 262 -3.12 10.85 18.49
CA ILE A 262 -4.42 11.51 18.46
C ILE A 262 -5.14 11.11 17.19
N ARG A 263 -6.41 10.73 17.30
CA ARG A 263 -7.26 10.37 16.17
C ARG A 263 -8.33 11.43 16.00
N SER A 264 -8.59 11.80 14.76
CA SER A 264 -9.65 12.74 14.42
C SER A 264 -10.16 12.47 13.00
N ASP A 265 -11.46 12.51 12.79
CA ASP A 265 -12.06 12.28 11.46
C ASP A 265 -11.72 13.42 10.49
N THR A 266 -11.64 14.64 11.00
CA THR A 266 -11.33 15.83 10.21
C THR A 266 -10.29 16.71 10.90
N TYR A 267 -9.54 17.46 10.09
CA TYR A 267 -8.61 18.45 10.62
C TYR A 267 -9.32 19.55 11.44
N ARG A 268 -10.55 19.90 11.08
CA ARG A 268 -11.37 20.88 11.83
C ARG A 268 -11.69 20.40 13.23
N GLN A 269 -12.05 19.13 13.38
CA GLN A 269 -12.30 18.53 14.70
C GLN A 269 -11.03 18.54 15.54
N TYR A 270 -9.90 18.10 14.98
CA TYR A 270 -8.60 18.14 15.65
C TYR A 270 -8.24 19.54 16.14
N THR A 271 -8.41 20.60 15.34
CA THR A 271 -8.08 21.97 15.74
C THR A 271 -8.94 22.48 16.90
N ALA A 272 -10.22 22.06 16.97
CA ALA A 272 -11.09 22.36 18.09
C ALA A 272 -10.65 21.64 19.37
N GLU A 273 -10.27 20.37 19.26
CA GLU A 273 -9.80 19.56 20.38
C GLU A 273 -8.41 20.00 20.88
N ARG A 274 -7.50 20.36 19.95
CA ARG A 274 -6.16 20.86 20.28
C ARG A 274 -6.19 22.04 21.24
N ALA A 275 -7.15 22.94 21.09
CA ALA A 275 -7.32 24.09 21.97
C ALA A 275 -7.63 23.68 23.43
N THR A 276 -8.18 22.48 23.63
CA THR A 276 -8.52 21.92 24.95
C THR A 276 -7.43 21.02 25.52
N LEU A 277 -6.53 20.49 24.66
CA LEU A 277 -5.44 19.61 25.07
C LEU A 277 -4.39 20.43 25.85
N LYS A 278 -4.35 20.24 27.17
CA LYS A 278 -3.38 20.90 28.09
C LYS A 278 -1.93 20.43 27.90
N LYS A 279 -1.67 19.50 27.00
CA LYS A 279 -0.31 19.03 26.70
C LYS A 279 0.46 20.16 26.02
N LYS A 280 1.51 20.64 26.68
CA LYS A 280 2.48 21.52 26.05
C LYS A 280 3.17 20.72 24.94
N ALA A 281 3.25 21.29 23.77
CA ALA A 281 3.94 20.68 22.61
C ALA A 281 5.47 20.61 22.80
N ASP A 282 5.99 20.88 23.98
CA ASP A 282 7.43 20.92 24.34
C ASP A 282 8.33 21.64 23.32
N GLY A 283 7.77 22.65 22.63
CA GLY A 283 8.47 23.41 21.59
C GLY A 283 8.50 22.72 20.22
N ARG A 284 7.81 21.59 20.04
CA ARG A 284 7.75 20.84 18.79
C ARG A 284 6.51 21.17 17.96
N ALA A 285 6.68 21.12 16.64
CA ALA A 285 5.57 21.25 15.71
C ALA A 285 4.80 19.92 15.56
N ASP A 286 3.57 20.01 15.07
CA ASP A 286 2.69 18.87 14.88
C ASP A 286 3.13 18.00 13.70
N ILE A 287 2.96 16.67 13.83
CA ILE A 287 3.09 15.69 12.75
C ILE A 287 1.69 15.14 12.49
N VAL A 288 1.18 15.35 11.27
CA VAL A 288 -0.18 14.96 10.87
C VAL A 288 -0.13 13.95 9.75
N GLY A 289 -0.63 12.74 9.99
CA GLY A 289 -0.74 11.69 8.98
C GLY A 289 -2.16 11.57 8.42
N MET A 290 -2.28 11.40 7.10
CA MET A 290 -3.55 11.18 6.41
C MET A 290 -3.34 10.48 5.06
N THR A 291 -4.41 9.88 4.52
CA THR A 291 -4.37 9.39 3.15
C THR A 291 -4.42 10.55 2.15
N LEU A 292 -4.00 10.30 0.91
CA LEU A 292 -4.07 11.31 -0.16
C LEU A 292 -5.50 11.82 -0.36
N GLN A 293 -6.50 10.93 -0.32
CA GLN A 293 -7.91 11.31 -0.41
C GLN A 293 -8.34 12.21 0.76
N ALA A 294 -7.93 11.87 1.98
CA ALA A 294 -8.21 12.72 3.14
C ALA A 294 -7.48 14.07 3.02
N ALA A 295 -6.28 14.10 2.45
CA ALA A 295 -5.54 15.33 2.19
C ALA A 295 -6.28 16.25 1.20
N VAL A 296 -6.83 15.72 0.12
CA VAL A 296 -7.64 16.49 -0.84
C VAL A 296 -8.81 17.18 -0.17
N ILE A 297 -9.57 16.42 0.63
CA ILE A 297 -10.74 16.94 1.35
C ILE A 297 -10.34 18.03 2.36
N ASN A 298 -9.18 17.89 3.01
CA ASN A 298 -8.73 18.74 4.11
C ASN A 298 -7.78 19.88 3.67
N LEU A 299 -7.24 19.88 2.44
CA LEU A 299 -6.25 20.90 2.00
C LEU A 299 -6.75 22.33 2.13
N GLY A 300 -8.00 22.58 1.78
CA GLY A 300 -8.62 23.89 1.99
C GLY A 300 -8.74 24.30 3.46
N ILE A 301 -8.75 23.33 4.38
CA ILE A 301 -8.82 23.54 5.83
C ILE A 301 -7.41 23.66 6.42
N MET A 302 -6.44 22.91 5.89
CA MET A 302 -5.03 23.01 6.27
C MET A 302 -4.51 24.45 6.11
N ASN A 303 -4.91 25.13 5.05
CA ASN A 303 -4.56 26.55 4.84
C ASN A 303 -5.10 27.52 5.89
N LYS A 304 -6.03 27.09 6.77
CA LYS A 304 -6.63 27.93 7.82
C LYS A 304 -6.05 27.71 9.22
N GLY A 305 -5.25 26.69 9.44
CA GLY A 305 -4.71 26.38 10.78
C GLY A 305 -3.42 25.58 10.75
N PHE A 306 -3.38 24.48 10.02
CA PHE A 306 -2.19 23.68 9.82
C PHE A 306 -1.54 24.08 8.50
N LYS A 307 -0.29 24.51 8.55
CA LYS A 307 0.50 24.89 7.38
C LYS A 307 1.76 24.05 7.36
N PRO A 308 1.71 22.82 6.82
CA PRO A 308 2.88 21.98 6.80
C PRO A 308 4.01 22.69 6.04
N ARG A 309 5.16 22.81 6.69
CA ARG A 309 6.38 23.26 6.02
C ARG A 309 6.96 22.17 5.17
N VAL A 310 6.71 20.92 5.55
CA VAL A 310 7.21 19.72 4.91
C VAL A 310 6.05 18.74 4.70
N VAL A 311 5.95 18.20 3.50
CA VAL A 311 5.09 17.06 3.17
C VAL A 311 5.97 15.86 2.88
N ILE A 312 5.71 14.73 3.52
CA ILE A 312 6.38 13.45 3.27
C ILE A 312 5.34 12.51 2.67
N VAL A 313 5.60 12.03 1.48
CA VAL A 313 4.73 11.11 0.74
C VAL A 313 5.32 9.71 0.80
N ASP A 314 4.68 8.81 1.55
CA ASP A 314 5.11 7.42 1.65
C ASP A 314 4.41 6.54 0.61
N GLU A 315 5.08 5.47 0.17
CA GLU A 315 4.63 4.59 -0.92
C GLU A 315 4.34 5.38 -2.22
N ALA A 316 5.18 6.38 -2.52
CA ALA A 316 4.99 7.30 -3.64
C ALA A 316 5.03 6.60 -5.02
N GLY A 317 5.65 5.42 -5.12
CA GLY A 317 5.62 4.57 -6.32
C GLY A 317 4.21 4.12 -6.72
N GLN A 318 3.24 4.17 -5.80
CA GLN A 318 1.85 3.77 -6.03
C GLN A 318 0.89 4.95 -6.24
N ILE A 319 1.37 6.18 -6.18
CA ILE A 319 0.55 7.38 -6.33
C ILE A 319 0.66 7.88 -7.78
N PRO A 320 -0.48 7.99 -8.49
CA PRO A 320 -0.49 8.59 -9.83
C PRO A 320 0.08 10.00 -9.84
N LEU A 321 0.85 10.35 -10.88
CA LEU A 321 1.33 11.71 -11.11
C LEU A 321 0.17 12.73 -11.06
N THR A 322 -0.93 12.40 -11.72
CA THR A 322 -2.11 13.25 -11.82
C THR A 322 -2.79 13.51 -10.47
N GLU A 323 -2.87 12.49 -9.61
CA GLU A 323 -3.41 12.66 -8.26
C GLU A 323 -2.43 13.42 -7.34
N ALA A 324 -1.13 13.14 -7.44
CA ALA A 324 -0.10 13.79 -6.62
C ALA A 324 0.10 15.28 -6.94
N SER A 325 -0.28 15.70 -8.14
CA SER A 325 -0.14 17.09 -8.61
C SER A 325 -0.79 18.12 -7.67
N ILE A 326 -1.81 17.71 -6.92
CA ILE A 326 -2.51 18.56 -5.95
C ILE A 326 -1.70 18.88 -4.69
N LEU A 327 -0.61 18.15 -4.43
CA LEU A 327 0.18 18.32 -3.20
C LEU A 327 0.77 19.72 -3.07
N GLY A 328 1.01 20.40 -4.19
CA GLY A 328 1.42 21.80 -4.20
C GLY A 328 0.44 22.72 -3.47
N ALA A 329 -0.87 22.43 -3.52
CA ALA A 329 -1.90 23.22 -2.83
C ALA A 329 -1.74 23.23 -1.30
N SER A 330 -0.92 22.36 -0.72
CA SER A 330 -0.55 22.39 0.70
C SER A 330 0.26 23.66 1.06
N GLY A 331 0.91 24.29 0.08
CA GLY A 331 1.81 25.41 0.29
C GLY A 331 3.12 25.02 1.01
N ALA A 332 3.41 23.72 1.11
CA ALA A 332 4.65 23.23 1.71
C ALA A 332 5.87 23.70 0.89
N GLY A 333 6.92 24.08 1.58
CA GLY A 333 8.15 24.50 0.91
C GLY A 333 9.02 23.31 0.49
N THR A 334 8.82 22.13 1.07
CA THR A 334 9.55 20.89 0.77
C THR A 334 8.56 19.74 0.67
N ILE A 335 8.60 18.98 -0.42
CA ILE A 335 7.84 17.76 -0.61
C ILE A 335 8.81 16.61 -0.84
N ILE A 336 8.77 15.60 0.02
CA ILE A 336 9.65 14.45 0.01
C ILE A 336 8.86 13.24 -0.43
N PHE A 337 9.33 12.54 -1.44
CA PHE A 337 8.71 11.33 -1.97
C PHE A 337 9.54 10.12 -1.60
N ILE A 338 8.96 9.19 -0.85
CA ILE A 338 9.59 7.94 -0.44
C ILE A 338 8.84 6.80 -1.12
N GLY A 339 9.54 6.01 -1.90
CA GLY A 339 8.88 4.97 -2.69
C GLY A 339 9.84 3.94 -3.26
N ASP A 340 9.31 3.16 -4.17
CA ASP A 340 10.06 2.18 -4.95
C ASP A 340 9.34 1.96 -6.29
N ASP A 341 9.90 2.45 -7.37
CA ASP A 341 9.31 2.35 -8.72
C ASP A 341 9.46 0.95 -9.34
N LYS A 342 10.24 0.08 -8.70
CA LYS A 342 10.38 -1.34 -9.08
C LYS A 342 9.40 -2.25 -8.33
N GLN A 343 8.57 -1.70 -7.43
CA GLN A 343 7.45 -2.38 -6.79
C GLN A 343 6.12 -2.02 -7.48
N MET A 344 4.97 -2.27 -6.82
CA MET A 344 3.65 -2.09 -7.43
C MET A 344 3.46 -0.66 -7.94
N PRO A 345 3.13 -0.49 -9.24
CA PRO A 345 2.80 0.82 -9.80
C PRO A 345 1.38 1.27 -9.35
N PRO A 346 1.01 2.51 -9.64
CA PRO A 346 -0.37 2.95 -9.51
C PRO A 346 -1.32 2.09 -10.36
N ILE A 347 -2.58 2.03 -9.94
CA ILE A 347 -3.65 1.40 -10.70
C ILE A 347 -4.30 2.48 -11.56
N TYR A 348 -4.38 2.25 -12.87
CA TYR A 348 -5.06 3.07 -13.85
C TYR A 348 -6.15 2.28 -14.53
N HIS A 349 -7.16 2.97 -15.07
CA HIS A 349 -8.10 2.33 -15.95
C HIS A 349 -7.37 1.77 -17.19
N GLU A 350 -7.71 0.56 -17.64
CA GLU A 350 -6.98 -0.15 -18.69
C GLU A 350 -6.86 0.64 -20.01
N ALA A 351 -7.87 1.44 -20.34
CA ALA A 351 -7.88 2.30 -21.51
C ALA A 351 -6.83 3.42 -21.44
N GLN A 352 -6.39 3.79 -20.24
CA GLN A 352 -5.43 4.88 -20.02
C GLN A 352 -4.00 4.42 -19.70
N VAL A 353 -3.76 3.15 -19.48
CA VAL A 353 -2.42 2.60 -19.09
C VAL A 353 -1.28 3.06 -20.01
N LYS A 354 -1.56 3.34 -21.28
CA LYS A 354 -0.55 3.80 -22.26
C LYS A 354 -0.47 5.31 -22.39
N HIS A 355 -1.29 6.05 -21.66
CA HIS A 355 -1.23 7.52 -21.70
C HIS A 355 0.06 8.00 -21.04
N GLU A 356 0.66 9.07 -21.57
CA GLU A 356 1.93 9.61 -21.07
C GLU A 356 1.88 10.11 -19.62
N LEU A 357 0.69 10.49 -19.11
CA LEU A 357 0.47 10.85 -17.70
C LEU A 357 0.21 9.63 -16.79
N SER A 358 0.17 8.40 -17.36
CA SER A 358 -0.06 7.16 -16.59
C SER A 358 1.25 6.61 -16.02
N GLU A 359 1.88 7.41 -15.17
CA GLU A 359 3.04 6.97 -14.38
C GLU A 359 2.92 7.44 -12.93
N SER A 360 3.70 6.83 -12.05
CA SER A 360 3.74 7.28 -10.65
C SER A 360 4.48 8.60 -10.55
N ILE A 361 4.06 9.44 -9.60
CA ILE A 361 4.79 10.67 -9.25
C ILE A 361 6.26 10.39 -8.95
N PHE A 362 6.54 9.27 -8.29
CA PHE A 362 7.89 8.90 -7.90
C PHE A 362 8.78 8.65 -9.11
N LYS A 363 8.33 7.77 -10.04
CA LYS A 363 9.08 7.47 -11.27
C LYS A 363 9.27 8.73 -12.12
N HIS A 364 8.24 9.57 -12.22
CA HIS A 364 8.30 10.83 -12.95
C HIS A 364 9.42 11.74 -12.42
N LEU A 365 9.43 11.99 -11.11
CA LEU A 365 10.40 12.88 -10.49
C LEU A 365 11.83 12.34 -10.52
N CYS A 366 12.04 11.04 -10.24
CA CYS A 366 13.37 10.43 -10.34
C CYS A 366 13.94 10.50 -11.76
N SER A 367 13.06 10.40 -12.78
CA SER A 367 13.47 10.53 -14.18
C SER A 367 13.85 11.97 -14.55
N LEU A 368 13.13 12.97 -14.01
CA LEU A 368 13.39 14.37 -14.28
C LEU A 368 14.59 14.93 -13.49
N TYR A 369 14.72 14.53 -12.23
CA TYR A 369 15.63 15.14 -11.27
C TYR A 369 16.51 14.12 -10.54
N PRO A 370 17.39 13.37 -11.25
CA PRO A 370 18.21 12.33 -10.64
C PRO A 370 19.17 12.86 -9.57
N ASP A 371 19.54 14.16 -9.61
CA ASP A 371 20.40 14.80 -8.59
C ASP A 371 19.65 15.08 -7.27
N TYR A 372 18.33 14.93 -7.26
CA TYR A 372 17.47 15.11 -6.08
C TYR A 372 16.94 13.77 -5.56
N GLU A 373 17.75 12.72 -5.70
CA GLU A 373 17.43 11.37 -5.27
C GLU A 373 18.54 10.77 -4.39
N THR A 374 18.13 9.93 -3.45
CA THR A 374 19.03 8.98 -2.76
C THR A 374 18.42 7.59 -2.86
N SER A 375 19.21 6.64 -3.38
CA SER A 375 18.84 5.21 -3.38
C SER A 375 19.42 4.52 -2.15
N LEU A 376 18.53 3.89 -1.36
CA LEU A 376 18.89 3.02 -0.24
C LEU A 376 19.32 1.65 -0.79
N GLN A 377 20.34 1.04 -0.20
CA GLN A 377 20.96 -0.16 -0.78
C GLN A 377 20.97 -1.36 0.17
N GLU A 378 21.00 -1.11 1.47
CA GLU A 378 21.14 -2.16 2.48
C GLU A 378 19.76 -2.64 2.96
N THR A 379 19.43 -3.93 2.73
CA THR A 379 18.19 -4.53 3.23
C THR A 379 18.39 -5.26 4.55
N TYR A 380 17.49 -5.02 5.48
CA TYR A 380 17.45 -5.66 6.81
C TYR A 380 16.44 -6.81 6.88
N ARG A 381 15.79 -7.12 5.74
CA ARG A 381 14.73 -8.14 5.65
C ARG A 381 15.26 -9.46 5.12
N MET A 382 15.69 -9.47 3.89
CA MET A 382 16.04 -10.68 3.14
C MET A 382 17.45 -11.17 3.46
N ASN A 383 17.65 -12.47 3.42
CA ASN A 383 18.98 -13.07 3.47
C ASN A 383 19.75 -12.82 2.16
N SER A 384 21.03 -13.22 2.14
CA SER A 384 21.93 -12.92 1.02
C SER A 384 21.48 -13.55 -0.31
N GLU A 385 20.94 -14.76 -0.31
CA GLU A 385 20.51 -15.46 -1.50
C GLU A 385 19.27 -14.81 -2.14
N ILE A 386 18.24 -14.54 -1.32
CA ILE A 386 17.03 -13.85 -1.78
C ILE A 386 17.38 -12.43 -2.24
N THR A 387 18.22 -11.73 -1.50
CA THR A 387 18.66 -10.37 -1.86
C THR A 387 19.40 -10.35 -3.19
N SER A 388 20.33 -11.29 -3.42
CA SER A 388 21.09 -11.41 -4.68
C SER A 388 20.15 -11.64 -5.86
N MET A 389 19.17 -12.52 -5.71
CA MET A 389 18.15 -12.77 -6.74
C MET A 389 17.34 -11.51 -7.02
N VAL A 390 16.83 -10.84 -5.99
CA VAL A 390 16.03 -9.62 -6.11
C VAL A 390 16.84 -8.49 -6.73
N SER A 391 18.08 -8.28 -6.29
CA SER A 391 19.00 -7.26 -6.83
C SER A 391 19.23 -7.47 -8.32
N ARG A 392 19.69 -8.67 -8.70
CA ARG A 392 20.03 -9.03 -10.08
C ARG A 392 18.87 -8.88 -11.04
N ASN A 393 17.67 -9.29 -10.61
CA ASN A 393 16.53 -9.33 -11.51
C ASN A 393 15.74 -8.02 -11.55
N PHE A 394 15.67 -7.25 -10.48
CA PHE A 394 14.75 -6.12 -10.40
C PHE A 394 15.42 -4.75 -10.25
N TYR A 395 16.68 -4.68 -9.81
CA TYR A 395 17.37 -3.41 -9.54
C TYR A 395 18.61 -3.18 -10.40
N GLU A 396 19.51 -4.17 -10.53
CA GLU A 396 20.72 -4.03 -11.33
C GLU A 396 20.49 -3.67 -12.81
N PRO A 397 19.40 -4.12 -13.48
CA PRO A 397 19.11 -3.68 -14.83
C PRO A 397 18.88 -2.18 -14.97
N TYR A 398 18.66 -1.48 -13.85
CA TYR A 398 18.46 -0.04 -13.80
C TYR A 398 19.64 0.70 -13.14
N GLY A 399 20.76 0.01 -12.91
CA GLY A 399 21.97 0.58 -12.32
C GLY A 399 21.92 0.69 -10.80
N GLU A 400 20.92 0.10 -10.16
CA GLU A 400 20.79 0.04 -8.70
C GLU A 400 21.32 -1.30 -8.18
N HIS A 401 21.89 -1.33 -6.98
CA HIS A 401 22.36 -2.54 -6.35
C HIS A 401 21.92 -2.60 -4.90
N ILE A 402 21.36 -3.75 -4.48
CA ILE A 402 20.97 -3.98 -3.10
C ILE A 402 21.73 -5.18 -2.52
N PHE A 403 22.03 -5.10 -1.23
CA PHE A 403 22.72 -6.15 -0.50
C PHE A 403 22.12 -6.32 0.90
N SER A 404 22.27 -7.52 1.47
CA SER A 404 21.81 -7.80 2.82
C SER A 404 22.72 -7.20 3.86
N SER A 405 22.13 -6.67 4.93
CA SER A 405 22.86 -6.23 6.11
C SER A 405 23.52 -7.41 6.83
N ASP A 406 24.53 -7.13 7.64
CA ASP A 406 25.15 -8.14 8.52
C ASP A 406 24.12 -8.83 9.45
N PHE A 407 23.04 -8.13 9.78
CA PHE A 407 21.95 -8.66 10.59
C PHE A 407 21.09 -9.70 9.86
N SER A 408 20.92 -9.60 8.56
CA SER A 408 19.98 -10.42 7.78
C SER A 408 20.64 -11.46 6.87
N LYS A 409 21.89 -11.24 6.44
CA LYS A 409 22.56 -11.99 5.39
C LYS A 409 22.61 -13.51 5.62
N ASP A 410 22.81 -13.93 6.87
CA ASP A 410 23.02 -15.33 7.24
C ASP A 410 21.73 -16.01 7.78
N ARG A 411 20.57 -15.38 7.60
CA ARG A 411 19.30 -15.99 7.98
C ARG A 411 18.97 -17.15 7.07
N ILE A 412 18.78 -18.33 7.63
CA ILE A 412 18.32 -19.53 6.92
C ILE A 412 17.09 -20.10 7.60
N LEU A 413 16.30 -20.85 6.86
CA LEU A 413 15.22 -21.67 7.36
C LEU A 413 15.45 -23.11 6.94
N VAL A 414 15.87 -23.93 7.87
CA VAL A 414 16.05 -25.37 7.71
C VAL A 414 15.27 -26.05 8.82
N ILE A 415 14.37 -26.93 8.45
CA ILE A 415 13.52 -27.69 9.38
C ILE A 415 13.81 -29.18 9.17
N GLU A 416 14.09 -29.89 10.24
CA GLU A 416 14.25 -31.35 10.17
C GLU A 416 12.90 -31.98 9.83
N SER A 417 12.72 -32.34 8.57
CA SER A 417 11.49 -32.87 7.99
C SER A 417 11.81 -33.85 6.86
N ALA A 418 10.91 -34.78 6.60
CA ALA A 418 10.97 -35.62 5.41
C ALA A 418 10.68 -34.82 4.12
N ASN A 419 10.18 -33.60 4.24
CA ASN A 419 9.92 -32.69 3.13
C ASN A 419 11.22 -32.00 2.69
N ASN A 420 11.65 -32.23 1.46
CA ASN A 420 12.90 -31.70 0.92
C ASN A 420 12.93 -30.17 0.89
N VAL A 421 11.78 -29.50 0.72
CA VAL A 421 11.70 -28.02 0.74
C VAL A 421 12.08 -27.47 2.11
N LEU A 422 11.56 -28.08 3.17
CA LEU A 422 11.81 -27.63 4.54
C LEU A 422 13.21 -28.00 5.04
N SER A 423 13.76 -29.13 4.59
CA SER A 423 15.09 -29.59 5.00
C SER A 423 16.24 -29.03 4.15
N SER A 424 15.97 -28.43 2.99
CA SER A 424 16.99 -27.81 2.14
C SER A 424 17.59 -26.56 2.81
N GLU A 425 18.89 -26.35 2.63
CA GLU A 425 19.59 -25.12 2.99
C GLU A 425 19.33 -23.99 1.97
N ASP A 426 18.90 -24.33 0.77
CA ASP A 426 18.59 -23.34 -0.28
C ASP A 426 17.44 -22.44 0.17
N SER A 427 17.63 -21.14 0.01
CA SER A 427 16.60 -20.16 0.33
C SER A 427 15.59 -19.97 -0.79
N ILE A 428 15.91 -20.43 -1.99
CA ILE A 428 15.07 -20.32 -3.19
C ILE A 428 14.90 -21.70 -3.81
N ILE A 429 13.67 -22.19 -3.83
CA ILE A 429 13.33 -23.50 -4.37
C ILE A 429 12.24 -23.32 -5.43
N ILE A 430 12.45 -23.93 -6.59
CA ILE A 430 11.50 -23.90 -7.71
C ILE A 430 11.09 -25.33 -8.03
N GLU A 431 9.79 -25.61 -7.99
CA GLU A 431 9.26 -26.94 -8.24
C GLU A 431 8.08 -26.93 -9.21
N ASN A 432 7.93 -28.02 -9.94
CA ASN A 432 6.76 -28.33 -10.77
C ASN A 432 6.08 -29.59 -10.22
N VAL A 433 4.97 -29.40 -9.52
CA VAL A 433 4.20 -30.50 -8.91
C VAL A 433 3.07 -31.01 -9.79
N SER A 434 2.67 -30.24 -10.82
CA SER A 434 1.55 -30.58 -11.73
C SER A 434 2.08 -30.91 -13.12
N LYS A 435 2.40 -32.18 -13.37
CA LYS A 435 3.05 -32.61 -14.63
C LYS A 435 2.07 -33.16 -15.68
N GLU A 436 0.94 -33.70 -15.28
CA GLU A 436 0.05 -34.48 -16.17
C GLU A 436 -1.29 -33.78 -16.43
N ASN A 437 -1.80 -32.98 -15.48
CA ASN A 437 -3.11 -32.35 -15.60
C ASN A 437 -3.03 -30.91 -16.10
N VAL A 438 -4.12 -30.47 -16.72
CA VAL A 438 -4.23 -29.11 -17.28
C VAL A 438 -5.14 -28.27 -16.39
N TRP A 439 -4.54 -27.27 -15.74
CA TRP A 439 -5.21 -26.34 -14.83
C TRP A 439 -5.12 -24.90 -15.35
N GLU A 440 -6.09 -24.07 -15.04
CA GLU A 440 -6.12 -22.65 -15.42
C GLU A 440 -5.88 -21.75 -14.19
N GLU A 441 -6.95 -21.37 -13.47
CA GLU A 441 -6.88 -20.46 -12.32
C GLU A 441 -6.82 -21.17 -10.96
N ASN A 442 -7.07 -22.45 -10.91
CA ASN A 442 -7.05 -23.27 -9.71
C ASN A 442 -6.38 -24.61 -10.00
N ASN A 443 -5.50 -25.02 -9.11
CA ASN A 443 -4.68 -26.21 -9.24
C ASN A 443 -4.71 -27.00 -7.93
N PRO A 444 -5.51 -28.09 -7.88
CA PRO A 444 -5.61 -28.93 -6.68
C PRO A 444 -4.28 -29.56 -6.26
N GLU A 445 -3.43 -29.94 -7.21
CA GLU A 445 -2.14 -30.58 -6.94
C GLU A 445 -1.19 -29.62 -6.22
N GLU A 446 -1.13 -28.35 -6.67
CA GLU A 446 -0.38 -27.33 -5.93
C GLU A 446 -1.01 -27.06 -4.55
N ALA A 447 -2.34 -27.03 -4.44
CA ALA A 447 -3.02 -26.77 -3.18
C ALA A 447 -2.76 -27.87 -2.13
N GLU A 448 -2.80 -29.14 -2.54
CA GLU A 448 -2.49 -30.29 -1.68
C GLU A 448 -1.01 -30.28 -1.25
N TYR A 449 -0.12 -29.99 -2.20
CA TYR A 449 1.32 -29.90 -1.92
C TYR A 449 1.63 -28.79 -0.90
N ILE A 450 1.04 -27.60 -1.10
CA ILE A 450 1.16 -26.46 -0.17
C ILE A 450 0.63 -26.82 1.22
N ALA A 451 -0.53 -27.46 1.29
CA ALA A 451 -1.12 -27.87 2.57
C ALA A 451 -0.21 -28.84 3.33
N GLY A 452 0.41 -29.80 2.63
CA GLY A 452 1.40 -30.71 3.21
C GLY A 452 2.62 -29.98 3.78
N ILE A 453 3.18 -29.02 3.03
CA ILE A 453 4.33 -28.22 3.48
C ILE A 453 3.97 -27.39 4.71
N ILE A 454 2.82 -26.70 4.69
CA ILE A 454 2.37 -25.88 5.82
C ILE A 454 2.17 -26.76 7.07
N LYS A 455 1.52 -27.93 6.92
CA LYS A 455 1.31 -28.89 8.00
C LYS A 455 2.64 -29.33 8.63
N ASP A 456 3.60 -29.71 7.80
CA ASP A 456 4.93 -30.15 8.25
C ASP A 456 5.67 -29.02 8.96
N ALA A 457 5.62 -27.79 8.40
CA ALA A 457 6.26 -26.61 8.99
C ALA A 457 5.66 -26.26 10.37
N ILE A 458 4.33 -26.28 10.51
CA ILE A 458 3.64 -26.01 11.77
C ILE A 458 3.92 -27.11 12.81
N ASN A 459 3.89 -28.38 12.40
CA ASN A 459 4.24 -29.51 13.26
C ASN A 459 5.68 -29.43 13.78
N ALA A 460 6.57 -28.86 13.00
CA ALA A 460 7.96 -28.62 13.38
C ALA A 460 8.16 -27.31 14.18
N GLY A 461 7.09 -26.59 14.51
CA GLY A 461 7.09 -25.44 15.41
C GLY A 461 7.11 -24.06 14.75
N MET A 462 7.00 -23.95 13.42
CA MET A 462 6.74 -22.65 12.78
C MET A 462 5.34 -22.15 13.16
N LYS A 463 5.25 -20.83 13.31
CA LYS A 463 3.95 -20.19 13.55
C LYS A 463 3.24 -19.87 12.24
N PRO A 464 1.89 -19.87 12.21
CA PRO A 464 1.15 -19.49 11.02
C PRO A 464 1.50 -18.11 10.46
N ASP A 465 1.78 -17.13 11.31
CA ASP A 465 2.16 -15.78 10.94
C ASP A 465 3.58 -15.64 10.37
N GLU A 466 4.39 -16.70 10.43
CA GLU A 466 5.72 -16.79 9.81
C GLU A 466 5.66 -17.30 8.36
N ILE A 467 4.49 -17.75 7.89
CA ILE A 467 4.28 -18.34 6.57
C ILE A 467 3.25 -17.51 5.79
N ALA A 468 3.51 -17.28 4.50
CA ALA A 468 2.50 -16.74 3.61
C ALA A 468 2.48 -17.49 2.28
N VAL A 469 1.28 -17.63 1.71
CA VAL A 469 1.06 -18.18 0.38
C VAL A 469 0.50 -17.09 -0.51
N ILE A 470 1.17 -16.85 -1.64
CA ILE A 470 0.77 -15.85 -2.62
C ILE A 470 0.41 -16.54 -3.93
N THR A 471 -0.75 -16.22 -4.45
CA THR A 471 -1.17 -16.67 -5.78
C THR A 471 -1.84 -15.53 -6.54
N PRO A 472 -1.69 -15.43 -7.87
CA PRO A 472 -2.34 -14.40 -8.66
C PRO A 472 -3.86 -14.57 -8.78
N PHE A 473 -4.38 -15.78 -8.52
CA PHE A 473 -5.76 -16.14 -8.77
C PHE A 473 -6.57 -16.35 -7.49
N ARG A 474 -7.71 -15.66 -7.37
CA ARG A 474 -8.60 -15.78 -6.20
C ARG A 474 -9.20 -17.17 -6.03
N ARG A 475 -9.47 -17.87 -7.16
CA ARG A 475 -9.94 -19.26 -7.11
C ARG A 475 -8.89 -20.16 -6.47
N GLN A 476 -7.61 -19.93 -6.75
CA GLN A 476 -6.51 -20.65 -6.11
C GLN A 476 -6.37 -20.28 -4.62
N VAL A 477 -6.54 -19.00 -4.27
CA VAL A 477 -6.56 -18.57 -2.85
C VAL A 477 -7.59 -19.39 -2.06
N ARG A 478 -8.83 -19.45 -2.57
CA ARG A 478 -9.92 -20.21 -1.92
C ARG A 478 -9.57 -21.69 -1.81
N LEU A 479 -9.14 -22.29 -2.91
CA LEU A 479 -8.79 -23.72 -2.94
C LEU A 479 -7.70 -24.06 -1.93
N ILE A 480 -6.63 -23.26 -1.88
CA ILE A 480 -5.53 -23.46 -0.93
C ILE A 480 -6.04 -23.32 0.52
N ARG A 481 -6.84 -22.28 0.82
CA ARG A 481 -7.41 -22.10 2.17
C ARG A 481 -8.26 -23.29 2.60
N GLU A 482 -9.17 -23.75 1.75
CA GLU A 482 -10.03 -24.90 2.03
C GLU A 482 -9.21 -26.18 2.24
N THR A 483 -8.14 -26.37 1.47
CA THR A 483 -7.27 -27.55 1.58
C THR A 483 -6.43 -27.49 2.85
N VAL A 484 -5.80 -26.34 3.14
CA VAL A 484 -4.99 -26.15 4.36
C VAL A 484 -5.86 -26.31 5.62
N LYS A 485 -7.08 -25.76 5.63
CA LYS A 485 -8.02 -25.87 6.78
C LYS A 485 -8.39 -27.31 7.13
N LYS A 486 -8.31 -28.25 6.18
CA LYS A 486 -8.53 -29.68 6.43
C LYS A 486 -7.32 -30.37 7.06
N GLU A 487 -6.13 -29.82 6.87
CA GLU A 487 -4.87 -30.44 7.25
C GLU A 487 -4.30 -29.92 8.58
N ILE A 488 -4.69 -28.72 8.99
CA ILE A 488 -4.22 -28.08 10.24
C ILE A 488 -5.38 -27.69 11.14
N ASP A 489 -5.18 -27.81 12.43
CA ASP A 489 -6.17 -27.47 13.48
C ASP A 489 -5.71 -26.23 14.26
N CYS A 490 -5.35 -25.17 13.53
CA CYS A 490 -4.93 -23.89 14.08
C CYS A 490 -5.31 -22.74 13.13
N GLU A 491 -4.97 -21.52 13.52
CA GLU A 491 -5.14 -20.35 12.65
C GLU A 491 -4.42 -20.56 11.31
N LEU A 492 -5.08 -20.12 10.22
CA LEU A 492 -4.48 -20.24 8.89
C LEU A 492 -3.36 -19.22 8.70
N PRO A 493 -2.27 -19.62 8.02
CA PRO A 493 -1.32 -18.66 7.49
C PRO A 493 -2.00 -17.63 6.57
N LEU A 494 -1.31 -16.54 6.28
CA LEU A 494 -1.78 -15.59 5.29
C LEU A 494 -1.75 -16.22 3.90
N ILE A 495 -2.92 -16.45 3.31
CA ILE A 495 -3.08 -17.02 1.97
C ILE A 495 -3.89 -16.01 1.16
N ASP A 496 -3.27 -15.26 0.24
CA ASP A 496 -3.99 -14.24 -0.54
C ASP A 496 -3.25 -13.86 -1.83
N THR A 497 -3.79 -12.86 -2.54
CA THR A 497 -3.10 -12.23 -3.68
C THR A 497 -2.06 -11.22 -3.19
N VAL A 498 -1.14 -10.84 -4.08
CA VAL A 498 0.01 -9.96 -3.74
C VAL A 498 -0.43 -8.60 -3.17
N GLU A 499 -1.56 -8.09 -3.58
CA GLU A 499 -2.08 -6.79 -3.16
C GLU A 499 -2.41 -6.75 -1.65
N ARG A 500 -2.77 -7.90 -1.06
CA ARG A 500 -3.08 -7.99 0.38
C ARG A 500 -1.86 -8.22 1.28
N LEU A 501 -0.76 -8.69 0.70
CA LEU A 501 0.50 -8.85 1.44
C LEU A 501 1.31 -7.58 1.57
N GLN A 502 0.82 -6.47 1.05
CA GLN A 502 1.58 -5.24 1.04
C GLN A 502 1.85 -4.74 2.48
N GLY A 503 3.12 -4.46 2.78
CA GLY A 503 3.55 -4.04 4.11
C GLY A 503 3.85 -5.16 5.11
N GLN A 504 3.56 -6.43 4.79
CA GLN A 504 3.88 -7.58 5.63
C GLN A 504 5.14 -8.30 5.13
N ASP A 505 5.89 -8.90 6.04
CA ASP A 505 7.06 -9.71 5.74
C ASP A 505 7.10 -10.94 6.65
N VAL A 506 7.38 -12.10 6.06
CA VAL A 506 7.32 -13.41 6.71
C VAL A 506 8.63 -14.18 6.53
N ASP A 507 8.82 -15.24 7.30
CA ASP A 507 10.02 -16.06 7.20
C ASP A 507 10.02 -16.91 5.93
N MET A 508 8.87 -17.49 5.56
CA MET A 508 8.71 -18.32 4.36
C MET A 508 7.56 -17.85 3.49
N ILE A 509 7.83 -17.75 2.18
CA ILE A 509 6.82 -17.48 1.16
C ILE A 509 6.69 -18.67 0.22
N ILE A 510 5.45 -19.03 -0.09
CA ILE A 510 5.09 -19.99 -1.11
C ILE A 510 4.34 -19.26 -2.23
N LEU A 511 4.87 -19.30 -3.45
CA LEU A 511 4.25 -18.75 -4.65
C LEU A 511 3.59 -19.88 -5.44
N SER A 512 2.27 -19.76 -5.68
CA SER A 512 1.50 -20.73 -6.48
C SER A 512 1.06 -20.07 -7.77
N PHE A 513 1.61 -20.48 -8.91
CA PHE A 513 1.21 -19.95 -10.23
C PHE A 513 -0.02 -20.64 -10.81
N ALA A 514 -0.43 -21.76 -10.25
CA ALA A 514 -1.62 -22.54 -10.57
C ALA A 514 -1.71 -23.07 -12.01
N THR A 515 -1.45 -22.22 -13.03
CA THR A 515 -1.74 -22.59 -14.42
C THR A 515 -0.73 -23.56 -15.03
N THR A 516 -1.27 -24.62 -15.65
CA THR A 516 -0.55 -25.57 -16.49
C THR A 516 -1.13 -25.63 -17.92
N SER A 517 -2.14 -24.79 -18.23
CA SER A 517 -2.76 -24.68 -19.55
C SER A 517 -1.95 -23.76 -20.47
N PRO A 518 -1.38 -24.23 -21.59
CA PRO A 518 -0.65 -23.36 -22.53
C PRO A 518 -1.54 -22.28 -23.13
N ILE A 519 -2.80 -22.60 -23.40
CA ILE A 519 -3.78 -21.67 -23.97
C ILE A 519 -4.09 -20.56 -22.96
N TYR A 520 -4.34 -20.92 -21.72
CA TYR A 520 -4.64 -19.94 -20.67
C TYR A 520 -3.39 -19.11 -20.33
N TYR A 521 -2.23 -19.73 -20.18
CA TYR A 521 -0.97 -19.04 -19.95
C TYR A 521 -0.69 -17.97 -21.01
N SER A 522 -0.95 -18.26 -22.30
CA SER A 522 -0.74 -17.26 -23.36
C SER A 522 -1.56 -15.98 -23.16
N LYS A 523 -2.73 -16.07 -22.53
CA LYS A 523 -3.60 -14.92 -22.22
C LYS A 523 -3.10 -14.14 -21.00
N VAL A 524 -2.59 -14.82 -19.98
CA VAL A 524 -2.28 -14.23 -18.67
C VAL A 524 -0.78 -14.03 -18.42
N LYS A 525 0.10 -14.42 -19.34
CA LYS A 525 1.56 -14.37 -19.13
C LYS A 525 2.09 -12.99 -18.71
N ASN A 526 1.58 -11.91 -19.32
CA ASN A 526 2.01 -10.55 -18.99
C ASN A 526 1.61 -10.14 -17.56
N PHE A 527 0.50 -10.67 -17.07
CA PHE A 527 0.05 -10.49 -15.70
C PHE A 527 0.89 -11.32 -14.73
N LEU A 528 1.12 -12.60 -15.04
CA LEU A 528 1.90 -13.52 -14.21
C LEU A 528 3.38 -13.11 -14.10
N LEU A 529 3.98 -12.66 -15.22
CA LEU A 529 5.38 -12.29 -15.30
C LEU A 529 5.62 -10.78 -15.14
N ASN A 530 4.66 -10.05 -14.59
CA ASN A 530 4.86 -8.64 -14.30
C ASN A 530 5.99 -8.47 -13.27
N ARG A 531 7.08 -7.80 -13.67
CA ARG A 531 8.30 -7.68 -12.87
C ARG A 531 8.07 -7.04 -11.52
N ASN A 532 7.26 -6.00 -11.47
CA ASN A 532 6.96 -5.29 -10.22
C ASN A 532 6.19 -6.19 -9.24
N ARG A 533 5.24 -6.99 -9.74
CA ARG A 533 4.50 -7.97 -8.92
C ARG A 533 5.43 -9.07 -8.40
N LEU A 534 6.27 -9.64 -9.28
CA LEU A 534 7.25 -10.67 -8.90
C LEU A 534 8.21 -10.14 -7.83
N ASN A 535 8.74 -8.91 -8.02
CA ASN A 535 9.58 -8.27 -7.02
C ASN A 535 8.89 -8.20 -5.65
N VAL A 536 7.64 -7.73 -5.61
CA VAL A 536 6.88 -7.63 -4.34
C VAL A 536 6.64 -9.00 -3.73
N MET A 537 6.26 -10.02 -4.53
CA MET A 537 5.98 -11.36 -4.03
C MET A 537 7.21 -12.01 -3.39
N ILE A 538 8.35 -11.96 -4.09
CA ILE A 538 9.59 -12.62 -3.64
C ILE A 538 10.20 -11.87 -2.45
N SER A 539 10.24 -10.55 -2.52
CA SER A 539 10.89 -9.72 -1.51
C SER A 539 10.14 -9.61 -0.16
N ARG A 540 9.00 -10.30 -0.01
CA ARG A 540 8.33 -10.46 1.30
C ARG A 540 8.98 -11.51 2.19
N ALA A 541 9.75 -12.42 1.60
CA ALA A 541 10.44 -13.48 2.34
C ALA A 541 11.68 -12.95 3.06
N LYS A 542 11.87 -13.43 4.30
CA LYS A 542 13.11 -13.21 5.07
C LYS A 542 14.12 -14.32 4.85
N LYS A 543 13.68 -15.58 4.78
CA LYS A 543 14.53 -16.77 4.88
C LYS A 543 14.34 -17.78 3.75
N LYS A 544 13.11 -17.97 3.25
CA LYS A 544 12.84 -19.00 2.23
C LYS A 544 11.73 -18.60 1.27
N VAL A 545 11.91 -18.90 -0.01
CA VAL A 545 10.94 -18.75 -1.09
C VAL A 545 10.78 -20.07 -1.82
N LEU A 546 9.57 -20.61 -1.83
CA LEU A 546 9.18 -21.72 -2.67
C LEU A 546 8.34 -21.21 -3.84
N ILE A 547 8.70 -21.57 -5.06
CA ILE A 547 7.99 -21.18 -6.28
C ILE A 547 7.44 -22.44 -6.94
N LEU A 548 6.11 -22.58 -6.93
CA LEU A 548 5.41 -23.65 -7.64
C LEU A 548 4.96 -23.13 -9.01
N LYS A 549 5.46 -23.72 -10.07
CA LYS A 549 5.15 -23.33 -11.44
C LYS A 549 5.25 -24.52 -12.41
N SER A 550 4.53 -24.46 -13.52
CA SER A 550 4.75 -25.41 -14.61
C SER A 550 6.01 -25.07 -15.42
N ASP A 551 6.56 -26.07 -16.14
CA ASP A 551 7.78 -25.92 -16.94
C ASP A 551 7.61 -24.91 -18.09
N MET A 552 6.37 -24.69 -18.57
CA MET A 552 6.09 -23.68 -19.61
C MET A 552 6.24 -22.24 -19.12
N ILE A 553 6.16 -22.01 -17.82
CA ILE A 553 6.37 -20.68 -17.25
C ILE A 553 7.88 -20.46 -17.17
N ASN A 554 8.42 -19.88 -18.24
CA ASN A 554 9.83 -19.51 -18.27
C ASN A 554 10.04 -18.26 -17.42
N MET A 555 10.72 -18.44 -16.28
CA MET A 555 11.12 -17.37 -15.40
C MET A 555 12.61 -17.08 -15.61
N GLU A 556 13.02 -16.71 -16.82
CA GLU A 556 14.39 -16.21 -17.09
C GLU A 556 14.76 -14.99 -16.23
N LEU A 557 13.76 -14.47 -15.52
CA LEU A 557 13.88 -13.35 -14.59
C LEU A 557 14.24 -13.80 -13.16
N ILE A 558 14.35 -15.09 -12.89
CA ILE A 558 14.62 -15.62 -11.55
C ILE A 558 15.89 -16.52 -11.58
#